data_b394b333bd7867102db371ab2b89b4e6
#
_entry.id   b394b333bd7867102db371ab2b89b4e6
#
_cell.length_a   1.000
_cell.length_b   1.000
_cell.length_c   1.000
_cell.angle_alpha   90.00
_cell.angle_beta   90.00
_cell.angle_gamma   90.00
#
_symmetry.space_group_name_H-M   'P 1'
#
loop_
_entity.id
_entity.type
_entity.pdbx_description
1 polymer ?
#
loop_
_entity_poly.entity_id
_entity_poly.type
_entity_poly.pdbx_seq_one_letter_code
_entity_poly.pdbx_strand_id
1 'polypeptide(L)'
;MADELERPGEEPVEQPEAEPDLPSPTIWPFAFAGGVALLLVGLIINWILAAIGAVLVVVFGFLWIREATREIRRAPAPVPTEPAVSELAVVEEEEEEPERYPRSVFLEMSTLGVGALIGGIVTVPALGFMIAPAFVDQEYDEVDLGPLANFPQNEWVTATFQSNPSEPGAVSKRTAFIRNNGVANGVPSMTIISNRCAHMGCPTQPGGLLQKPNEVQTDSGTVTLRVTQGLSGFTCPCHGGAYDNEGNRTAGPPVRALDRYEFLIREGNLVLGKPYSVGKVIGEGAEAKIESYRLADPGQHVDGPEQVFYPPKFWIP
;
A
#
# COMPACT_ATOMS: atom_id res chain seq x y z
N MET A 1 -27.36 -63.86 -70.76
CA MET A 1 -28.22 -63.65 -69.60
C MET A 1 -27.36 -63.99 -68.44
N ALA A 2 -26.63 -63.03 -67.93
CA ALA A 2 -25.83 -63.14 -66.75
C ALA A 2 -26.51 -62.27 -65.68
N ASP A 3 -26.91 -62.90 -64.59
CA ASP A 3 -27.60 -62.31 -63.44
C ASP A 3 -26.57 -61.63 -62.61
N GLU A 4 -26.68 -60.30 -62.51
CA GLU A 4 -25.84 -59.40 -61.74
C GLU A 4 -26.42 -59.32 -60.33
N LEU A 5 -25.88 -60.07 -59.37
CA LEU A 5 -26.21 -60.02 -57.98
C LEU A 5 -25.62 -58.73 -57.38
N GLU A 6 -26.46 -57.69 -57.20
CA GLU A 6 -26.17 -56.51 -56.31
C GLU A 6 -25.96 -57.00 -54.91
N ARG A 7 -24.79 -56.75 -54.32
CA ARG A 7 -24.57 -56.84 -52.91
C ARG A 7 -25.17 -55.64 -52.26
N PRO A 8 -25.92 -55.79 -51.11
CA PRO A 8 -26.41 -54.67 -50.35
C PRO A 8 -25.21 -53.85 -49.80
N GLY A 9 -25.29 -52.54 -49.96
CA GLY A 9 -24.26 -51.61 -49.42
C GLY A 9 -24.10 -51.77 -47.90
N GLU A 10 -22.88 -52.06 -47.47
CA GLU A 10 -22.50 -51.86 -46.09
C GLU A 10 -22.53 -50.36 -45.81
N GLU A 11 -23.47 -49.92 -45.00
CA GLU A 11 -23.44 -48.56 -44.43
C GLU A 11 -22.17 -48.37 -43.62
N PRO A 12 -21.46 -47.23 -43.77
CA PRO A 12 -20.29 -46.93 -42.97
C PRO A 12 -20.69 -46.93 -41.49
N VAL A 13 -20.09 -47.81 -40.70
CA VAL A 13 -20.19 -47.79 -39.25
C VAL A 13 -19.57 -46.46 -38.81
N GLU A 14 -20.41 -45.48 -38.45
CA GLU A 14 -19.99 -44.28 -37.74
C GLU A 14 -19.23 -44.70 -36.48
N GLN A 15 -17.91 -44.53 -36.50
CA GLN A 15 -17.11 -44.68 -35.30
C GLN A 15 -17.56 -43.59 -34.32
N PRO A 16 -17.93 -43.92 -33.06
CA PRO A 16 -18.27 -42.92 -32.10
C PRO A 16 -17.10 -41.94 -31.98
N GLU A 17 -17.37 -40.63 -32.21
CA GLU A 17 -16.40 -39.57 -31.96
C GLU A 17 -15.88 -39.76 -30.55
N ALA A 18 -14.58 -39.94 -30.40
CA ALA A 18 -13.94 -40.06 -29.10
C ALA A 18 -14.27 -38.78 -28.35
N GLU A 19 -15.02 -38.91 -27.24
CA GLU A 19 -15.28 -37.78 -26.33
C GLU A 19 -13.93 -37.14 -25.94
N PRO A 20 -13.80 -35.81 -26.01
CA PRO A 20 -12.57 -35.17 -25.65
C PRO A 20 -12.25 -35.50 -24.16
N ASP A 21 -11.04 -36.01 -23.94
CA ASP A 21 -10.54 -36.43 -22.66
C ASP A 21 -10.36 -35.15 -21.77
N LEU A 22 -11.44 -34.70 -21.17
CA LEU A 22 -11.43 -33.52 -20.30
C LEU A 22 -10.75 -33.90 -18.97
N PRO A 23 -9.84 -33.03 -18.47
CA PRO A 23 -9.20 -33.27 -17.18
C PRO A 23 -10.22 -33.43 -16.07
N SER A 24 -9.96 -34.32 -15.13
CA SER A 24 -10.87 -34.58 -14.00
C SER A 24 -11.16 -33.31 -13.19
N PRO A 25 -12.42 -33.06 -12.78
CA PRO A 25 -12.74 -31.86 -12.02
C PRO A 25 -12.00 -31.89 -10.68
N THR A 26 -11.21 -30.84 -10.43
CA THR A 26 -10.44 -30.67 -9.19
C THR A 26 -10.91 -29.45 -8.39
N ILE A 27 -10.91 -29.57 -7.04
CA ILE A 27 -11.32 -28.50 -6.15
C ILE A 27 -10.19 -27.52 -5.81
N TRP A 28 -8.94 -27.89 -6.10
CA TRP A 28 -7.77 -27.13 -5.65
C TRP A 28 -7.65 -25.71 -6.18
N PRO A 29 -7.97 -25.39 -7.45
CA PRO A 29 -7.99 -24.01 -7.95
C PRO A 29 -8.93 -23.13 -7.15
N PHE A 30 -10.11 -23.66 -6.78
CA PHE A 30 -11.09 -22.91 -5.98
C PHE A 30 -10.58 -22.69 -4.54
N ALA A 31 -10.01 -23.70 -3.93
CA ALA A 31 -9.42 -23.61 -2.59
C ALA A 31 -8.21 -22.63 -2.58
N PHE A 32 -7.38 -22.66 -3.62
CA PHE A 32 -6.28 -21.70 -3.81
C PHE A 32 -6.79 -20.26 -3.91
N ALA A 33 -7.82 -20.01 -4.72
CA ALA A 33 -8.45 -18.69 -4.82
C ALA A 33 -9.01 -18.20 -3.48
N GLY A 34 -9.63 -19.10 -2.70
CA GLY A 34 -10.07 -18.80 -1.33
C GLY A 34 -8.91 -18.41 -0.40
N GLY A 35 -7.78 -19.09 -0.50
CA GLY A 35 -6.55 -18.76 0.24
C GLY A 35 -6.01 -17.36 -0.14
N VAL A 36 -5.98 -17.03 -1.44
CA VAL A 36 -5.57 -15.70 -1.93
C VAL A 36 -6.52 -14.62 -1.41
N ALA A 37 -7.82 -14.83 -1.48
CA ALA A 37 -8.81 -13.89 -0.96
C ALA A 37 -8.61 -13.64 0.54
N LEU A 38 -8.40 -14.71 1.32
CA LEU A 38 -8.16 -14.60 2.77
C LEU A 38 -6.84 -13.88 3.08
N LEU A 39 -5.79 -14.11 2.30
CA LEU A 39 -4.52 -13.39 2.41
C LEU A 39 -4.72 -11.89 2.18
N LEU A 40 -5.36 -11.51 1.09
CA LEU A 40 -5.58 -10.10 0.74
C LEU A 40 -6.46 -9.39 1.78
N VAL A 41 -7.54 -10.01 2.20
CA VAL A 41 -8.42 -9.50 3.27
C VAL A 41 -7.65 -9.41 4.59
N GLY A 42 -6.85 -10.42 4.89
CA GLY A 42 -6.05 -10.47 6.11
C GLY A 42 -5.01 -9.35 6.18
N LEU A 43 -4.38 -8.99 5.06
CA LEU A 43 -3.44 -7.85 5.00
C LEU A 43 -4.09 -6.51 5.39
N ILE A 44 -5.41 -6.39 5.18
CA ILE A 44 -6.15 -5.18 5.53
C ILE A 44 -6.64 -5.23 6.98
N ILE A 45 -7.11 -6.41 7.46
CA ILE A 45 -7.80 -6.53 8.74
C ILE A 45 -6.85 -6.91 9.87
N ASN A 46 -6.05 -7.99 9.69
CA ASN A 46 -5.23 -8.57 10.75
C ASN A 46 -4.14 -9.48 10.18
N TRP A 47 -2.91 -9.29 10.63
CA TRP A 47 -1.76 -10.06 10.19
C TRP A 47 -1.89 -11.58 10.43
N ILE A 48 -2.66 -12.02 11.45
CA ILE A 48 -2.89 -13.45 11.72
C ILE A 48 -3.74 -14.05 10.58
N LEU A 49 -4.79 -13.36 10.14
CA LEU A 49 -5.59 -13.80 8.99
C LEU A 49 -4.75 -13.81 7.70
N ALA A 50 -3.87 -12.84 7.51
CA ALA A 50 -2.95 -12.82 6.39
C ALA A 50 -2.00 -14.03 6.43
N ALA A 51 -1.44 -14.35 7.58
CA ALA A 51 -0.57 -15.50 7.75
C ALA A 51 -1.31 -16.83 7.47
N ILE A 52 -2.54 -16.98 7.94
CA ILE A 52 -3.39 -18.15 7.63
C ILE A 52 -3.64 -18.22 6.12
N GLY A 53 -4.03 -17.11 5.49
CA GLY A 53 -4.23 -17.03 4.04
C GLY A 53 -2.97 -17.43 3.26
N ALA A 54 -1.80 -16.95 3.65
CA ALA A 54 -0.52 -17.31 3.04
C ALA A 54 -0.23 -18.82 3.13
N VAL A 55 -0.45 -19.42 4.29
CA VAL A 55 -0.29 -20.88 4.49
C VAL A 55 -1.24 -21.64 3.56
N LEU A 56 -2.51 -21.23 3.47
CA LEU A 56 -3.49 -21.88 2.60
C LEU A 56 -3.12 -21.76 1.12
N VAL A 57 -2.62 -20.61 0.67
CA VAL A 57 -2.12 -20.40 -0.70
C VAL A 57 -0.99 -21.38 -1.02
N VAL A 58 -0.01 -21.51 -0.11
CA VAL A 58 1.12 -22.43 -0.30
C VAL A 58 0.64 -23.89 -0.35
N VAL A 59 -0.18 -24.30 0.61
CA VAL A 59 -0.68 -25.68 0.71
C VAL A 59 -1.54 -26.04 -0.50
N PHE A 60 -2.55 -25.22 -0.81
CA PHE A 60 -3.46 -25.52 -1.92
C PHE A 60 -2.78 -25.38 -3.28
N GLY A 61 -1.86 -24.42 -3.45
CA GLY A 61 -1.04 -24.31 -4.63
C GLY A 61 -0.17 -25.55 -4.85
N PHE A 62 0.48 -26.04 -3.79
CA PHE A 62 1.27 -27.28 -3.86
C PHE A 62 0.41 -28.52 -4.19
N LEU A 63 -0.76 -28.66 -3.57
CA LEU A 63 -1.67 -29.77 -3.82
C LEU A 63 -2.18 -29.72 -5.27
N TRP A 64 -2.52 -28.55 -5.79
CA TRP A 64 -2.94 -28.36 -7.17
C TRP A 64 -1.84 -28.74 -8.16
N ILE A 65 -0.64 -28.22 -7.99
CA ILE A 65 0.51 -28.55 -8.86
C ILE A 65 0.79 -30.07 -8.81
N ARG A 66 0.75 -30.66 -7.62
CA ARG A 66 0.96 -32.10 -7.46
C ARG A 66 -0.09 -32.93 -8.19
N GLU A 67 -1.36 -32.52 -8.17
CA GLU A 67 -2.44 -33.22 -8.87
C GLU A 67 -2.30 -33.06 -10.39
N ALA A 68 -2.11 -31.85 -10.87
CA ALA A 68 -1.88 -31.58 -12.29
C ALA A 68 -0.67 -32.37 -12.86
N THR A 69 0.42 -32.43 -12.10
CA THR A 69 1.61 -33.22 -12.48
C THR A 69 1.31 -34.72 -12.52
N ARG A 70 0.44 -35.22 -11.63
CA ARG A 70 0.04 -36.63 -11.64
C ARG A 70 -0.84 -36.98 -12.85
N GLU A 71 -1.74 -36.10 -13.25
CA GLU A 71 -2.57 -36.29 -14.44
C GLU A 71 -1.72 -36.32 -15.71
N ILE A 72 -0.79 -35.40 -15.87
CA ILE A 72 0.16 -35.39 -17.00
C ILE A 72 0.94 -36.70 -17.08
N ARG A 73 1.35 -37.26 -15.96
CA ARG A 73 2.08 -38.54 -15.92
C ARG A 73 1.19 -39.76 -16.17
N ARG A 74 -0.11 -39.66 -15.98
CA ARG A 74 -1.09 -40.74 -16.21
C ARG A 74 -1.68 -40.71 -17.62
N ALA A 75 -1.55 -39.59 -18.33
CA ALA A 75 -1.99 -39.51 -19.71
C ALA A 75 -1.34 -40.65 -20.48
N PRO A 76 -2.11 -41.52 -21.18
CA PRO A 76 -1.55 -42.59 -22.00
C PRO A 76 -0.67 -41.93 -23.08
N ALA A 77 0.47 -42.56 -23.35
CA ALA A 77 1.32 -42.12 -24.43
C ALA A 77 0.48 -42.06 -25.70
N PRO A 78 0.63 -41.02 -26.54
CA PRO A 78 -0.11 -40.95 -27.80
C PRO A 78 0.12 -42.26 -28.60
N VAL A 79 -0.99 -42.94 -28.88
CA VAL A 79 -0.95 -44.17 -29.68
C VAL A 79 -0.33 -43.78 -31.04
N PRO A 80 0.79 -44.39 -31.42
CA PRO A 80 1.34 -44.12 -32.75
C PRO A 80 0.28 -44.51 -33.78
N THR A 81 -0.15 -43.57 -34.57
CA THR A 81 -0.99 -43.86 -35.74
C THR A 81 -0.09 -44.62 -36.72
N GLU A 82 -0.22 -45.94 -36.77
CA GLU A 82 0.49 -46.74 -37.72
C GLU A 82 0.12 -46.24 -39.13
N PRO A 83 1.07 -45.79 -39.96
CA PRO A 83 0.81 -45.62 -41.36
C PRO A 83 0.59 -47.00 -41.99
N ALA A 84 -0.47 -47.13 -42.78
CA ALA A 84 -0.77 -48.35 -43.55
C ALA A 84 0.49 -48.78 -44.30
N VAL A 85 1.05 -49.91 -43.90
CA VAL A 85 2.32 -50.41 -44.37
C VAL A 85 2.13 -51.10 -45.69
N SER A 86 2.88 -50.70 -46.67
CA SER A 86 3.30 -51.59 -47.74
C SER A 86 4.64 -52.24 -47.32
N GLU A 87 4.59 -53.54 -47.32
CA GLU A 87 5.64 -54.51 -47.02
C GLU A 87 6.87 -54.31 -47.88
N LEU A 88 8.00 -53.88 -47.32
CA LEU A 88 9.36 -54.15 -47.79
C LEU A 88 10.29 -54.08 -46.60
N ALA A 89 10.69 -55.24 -46.10
CA ALA A 89 11.67 -55.40 -45.07
C ALA A 89 13.04 -54.90 -45.50
N VAL A 90 13.51 -53.83 -44.88
CA VAL A 90 14.93 -53.51 -44.85
C VAL A 90 15.28 -53.48 -43.33
N VAL A 91 16.14 -54.38 -42.94
CA VAL A 91 16.79 -54.39 -41.63
C VAL A 91 17.74 -53.19 -41.58
N GLU A 92 17.32 -52.10 -41.00
CA GLU A 92 18.19 -50.99 -40.61
C GLU A 92 18.52 -51.12 -39.11
N GLU A 93 19.82 -51.08 -38.83
CA GLU A 93 20.34 -50.98 -37.48
C GLU A 93 19.67 -49.82 -36.75
N GLU A 94 19.06 -50.06 -35.58
CA GLU A 94 18.56 -49.05 -34.69
C GLU A 94 19.72 -48.19 -34.19
N GLU A 95 20.03 -47.09 -34.90
CA GLU A 95 20.71 -45.98 -34.30
C GLU A 95 19.74 -45.39 -33.21
N GLU A 96 20.07 -45.52 -31.93
CA GLU A 96 19.37 -44.84 -30.83
C GLU A 96 19.36 -43.33 -31.16
N GLU A 97 18.24 -42.83 -31.70
CA GLU A 97 18.06 -41.41 -31.87
C GLU A 97 18.11 -40.75 -30.46
N PRO A 98 18.92 -39.70 -30.27
CA PRO A 98 18.99 -39.00 -29.01
C PRO A 98 17.58 -38.46 -28.65
N GLU A 99 17.15 -38.67 -27.39
CA GLU A 99 15.86 -38.19 -26.90
C GLU A 99 15.68 -36.72 -27.24
N ARG A 100 14.90 -36.44 -28.26
CA ARG A 100 14.52 -35.07 -28.64
C ARG A 100 13.37 -34.65 -27.76
N TYR A 101 13.65 -33.74 -26.85
CA TYR A 101 12.57 -33.04 -26.12
C TYR A 101 11.60 -32.45 -27.15
N PRO A 102 10.28 -32.72 -27.00
CA PRO A 102 9.28 -32.17 -27.91
C PRO A 102 9.43 -30.64 -27.97
N ARG A 103 9.38 -30.04 -29.15
CA ARG A 103 9.51 -28.57 -29.32
C ARG A 103 8.49 -27.78 -28.48
N SER A 104 7.32 -28.38 -28.26
CA SER A 104 6.27 -27.83 -27.38
C SER A 104 6.74 -27.63 -25.94
N VAL A 105 7.43 -28.62 -25.34
CA VAL A 105 7.96 -28.55 -23.97
C VAL A 105 9.05 -27.48 -23.88
N PHE A 106 9.93 -27.39 -24.86
CA PHE A 106 10.96 -26.35 -24.91
C PHE A 106 10.34 -24.94 -24.97
N LEU A 107 9.34 -24.74 -25.84
CA LEU A 107 8.66 -23.46 -26.00
C LEU A 107 7.87 -23.08 -24.73
N GLU A 108 7.18 -24.03 -24.10
CA GLU A 108 6.45 -23.84 -22.88
C GLU A 108 7.39 -23.45 -21.73
N MET A 109 8.45 -24.21 -21.50
CA MET A 109 9.43 -23.92 -20.46
C MET A 109 10.15 -22.59 -20.69
N SER A 110 10.45 -22.25 -21.95
CA SER A 110 11.07 -20.98 -22.29
C SER A 110 10.11 -19.82 -22.03
N THR A 111 8.84 -19.95 -22.40
CA THR A 111 7.82 -18.92 -22.18
C THR A 111 7.57 -18.71 -20.69
N LEU A 112 7.44 -19.78 -19.91
CA LEU A 112 7.28 -19.71 -18.46
C LEU A 112 8.52 -19.13 -17.78
N GLY A 113 9.72 -19.55 -18.23
CA GLY A 113 10.99 -19.05 -17.68
C GLY A 113 11.19 -17.54 -17.93
N VAL A 114 10.97 -17.10 -19.15
CA VAL A 114 11.05 -15.67 -19.53
C VAL A 114 9.96 -14.88 -18.82
N GLY A 115 8.73 -15.41 -18.76
CA GLY A 115 7.62 -14.77 -18.04
C GLY A 115 7.91 -14.63 -16.55
N ALA A 116 8.46 -15.66 -15.91
CA ALA A 116 8.86 -15.62 -14.52
C ALA A 116 10.01 -14.62 -14.27
N LEU A 117 10.98 -14.56 -15.19
CA LEU A 117 12.09 -13.60 -15.10
C LEU A 117 11.58 -12.16 -15.20
N ILE A 118 10.77 -11.84 -16.19
CA ILE A 118 10.19 -10.50 -16.37
C ILE A 118 9.30 -10.15 -15.17
N GLY A 119 8.42 -11.10 -14.78
CA GLY A 119 7.57 -10.94 -13.61
C GLY A 119 8.38 -10.66 -12.33
N GLY A 120 9.46 -11.40 -12.10
CA GLY A 120 10.35 -11.20 -10.97
C GLY A 120 11.06 -9.85 -10.97
N ILE A 121 11.60 -9.43 -12.12
CA ILE A 121 12.27 -8.12 -12.27
C ILE A 121 11.32 -6.96 -11.96
N VAL A 122 10.05 -7.07 -12.30
CA VAL A 122 9.05 -6.02 -12.04
C VAL A 122 8.46 -6.14 -10.63
N THR A 123 8.11 -7.35 -10.22
CA THR A 123 7.36 -7.58 -8.96
C THR A 123 8.26 -7.37 -7.73
N VAL A 124 9.52 -7.80 -7.76
CA VAL A 124 10.42 -7.66 -6.59
C VAL A 124 10.67 -6.20 -6.22
N PRO A 125 11.03 -5.30 -7.15
CA PRO A 125 11.15 -3.87 -6.82
C PRO A 125 9.82 -3.24 -6.40
N ALA A 126 8.71 -3.59 -7.05
CA ALA A 126 7.39 -3.07 -6.70
C ALA A 126 6.98 -3.46 -5.28
N LEU A 127 7.13 -4.74 -4.92
CA LEU A 127 6.89 -5.21 -3.56
C LEU A 127 7.86 -4.58 -2.55
N GLY A 128 9.13 -4.44 -2.92
CA GLY A 128 10.13 -3.74 -2.11
C GLY A 128 9.69 -2.30 -1.83
N PHE A 129 9.27 -1.57 -2.85
CA PHE A 129 8.78 -0.20 -2.69
C PHE A 129 7.51 -0.11 -1.81
N MET A 130 6.62 -1.08 -1.90
CA MET A 130 5.40 -1.13 -1.08
C MET A 130 5.68 -1.48 0.39
N ILE A 131 6.65 -2.36 0.64
CA ILE A 131 6.90 -2.92 1.98
C ILE A 131 8.02 -2.17 2.70
N ALA A 132 9.05 -1.70 1.98
CA ALA A 132 10.22 -1.05 2.58
C ALA A 132 9.89 0.14 3.49
N PRO A 133 8.92 1.02 3.20
CA PRO A 133 8.58 2.14 4.09
C PRO A 133 8.16 1.71 5.49
N ALA A 134 7.60 0.50 5.66
CA ALA A 134 7.23 -0.04 6.97
C ALA A 134 8.43 -0.42 7.85
N PHE A 135 9.62 -0.56 7.26
CA PHE A 135 10.85 -0.96 7.95
C PHE A 135 11.91 0.14 7.99
N VAL A 136 11.60 1.31 7.43
CA VAL A 136 12.51 2.47 7.44
C VAL A 136 11.96 3.49 8.43
N ASP A 137 12.71 3.71 9.51
CA ASP A 137 12.41 4.80 10.42
C ASP A 137 12.59 6.13 9.66
N GLN A 138 11.55 6.95 9.68
CA GLN A 138 11.64 8.30 9.13
C GLN A 138 12.41 9.18 10.12
N GLU A 139 13.58 9.62 9.73
CA GLU A 139 14.29 10.65 10.47
C GLU A 139 13.62 12.01 10.21
N TYR A 140 13.33 12.72 11.30
CA TYR A 140 12.83 14.08 11.26
C TYR A 140 13.92 15.00 11.78
N ASP A 141 14.34 15.91 10.93
CA ASP A 141 15.26 16.95 11.35
C ASP A 141 14.58 17.90 12.33
N GLU A 142 15.29 18.24 13.41
CA GLU A 142 14.86 19.32 14.29
C GLU A 142 15.01 20.66 13.55
N VAL A 143 14.00 21.50 13.63
CA VAL A 143 13.97 22.80 12.94
C VAL A 143 13.92 23.95 13.93
N ASP A 144 14.97 24.75 13.95
CA ASP A 144 15.01 25.98 14.73
C ASP A 144 14.10 27.04 14.08
N LEU A 145 13.09 27.50 14.82
CA LEU A 145 12.14 28.55 14.40
C LEU A 145 12.53 29.94 14.90
N GLY A 146 13.61 30.03 15.68
CA GLY A 146 14.14 31.25 16.24
C GLY A 146 13.65 31.60 17.64
N PRO A 147 14.00 32.80 18.14
CA PRO A 147 13.76 33.20 19.52
C PRO A 147 12.30 33.11 19.96
N LEU A 148 12.08 32.58 21.17
CA LEU A 148 10.75 32.45 21.76
C LEU A 148 10.00 33.82 21.85
N ALA A 149 10.75 34.93 21.92
CA ALA A 149 10.21 36.29 21.90
C ALA A 149 9.42 36.62 20.60
N ASN A 150 9.64 35.90 19.52
CA ASN A 150 8.89 36.04 18.27
C ASN A 150 7.50 35.41 18.30
N PHE A 151 7.16 34.69 19.37
CA PHE A 151 5.89 34.03 19.60
C PHE A 151 5.17 34.68 20.79
N PRO A 152 4.38 35.77 20.58
CA PRO A 152 3.66 36.45 21.64
C PRO A 152 2.68 35.50 22.35
N GLN A 153 2.53 35.67 23.65
CA GLN A 153 1.63 34.82 24.44
C GLN A 153 0.16 35.01 24.01
N ASN A 154 -0.53 33.87 23.89
CA ASN A 154 -1.94 33.77 23.47
C ASN A 154 -2.24 34.27 22.04
N GLU A 155 -1.22 34.55 21.24
CA GLU A 155 -1.38 34.84 19.79
C GLU A 155 -1.00 33.66 18.93
N TRP A 156 -1.67 33.55 17.80
CA TRP A 156 -1.33 32.56 16.80
C TRP A 156 -0.31 33.11 15.81
N VAL A 157 0.75 32.36 15.58
CA VAL A 157 1.79 32.67 14.61
C VAL A 157 1.84 31.56 13.57
N THR A 158 1.69 31.92 12.31
CA THR A 158 1.92 31.02 11.19
C THR A 158 3.41 31.05 10.82
N ALA A 159 4.11 29.96 11.08
CA ALA A 159 5.53 29.80 10.76
C ALA A 159 5.69 28.96 9.49
N THR A 160 6.45 29.48 8.52
CA THR A 160 6.82 28.75 7.31
C THR A 160 8.32 28.56 7.30
N PHE A 161 8.75 27.31 7.17
CA PHE A 161 10.15 26.86 7.30
C PHE A 161 10.47 25.75 6.31
N GLN A 162 11.74 25.39 6.20
CA GLN A 162 12.18 24.21 5.45
C GLN A 162 12.42 23.05 6.41
N SER A 163 11.83 21.90 6.14
CA SER A 163 11.99 20.69 6.95
C SER A 163 13.31 19.97 6.68
N ASN A 164 13.95 20.23 5.56
CA ASN A 164 15.27 19.72 5.22
C ASN A 164 16.09 20.83 4.59
N PRO A 165 17.06 21.39 5.32
CA PRO A 165 17.94 22.43 4.80
C PRO A 165 18.82 21.96 3.62
N SER A 166 19.10 20.66 3.53
CA SER A 166 19.92 20.06 2.47
C SER A 166 19.17 19.96 1.13
N GLU A 167 17.84 20.02 1.15
CA GLU A 167 16.97 19.96 -0.03
C GLU A 167 16.17 21.26 -0.17
N PRO A 168 16.80 22.36 -0.60
CA PRO A 168 16.10 23.62 -0.75
C PRO A 168 15.07 23.53 -1.86
N GLY A 169 13.85 24.01 -1.58
CA GLY A 169 12.79 24.09 -2.58
C GLY A 169 11.39 23.99 -2.00
N ALA A 170 10.40 24.03 -2.90
CA ALA A 170 8.99 23.98 -2.49
C ALA A 170 8.60 22.64 -1.85
N VAL A 171 9.31 21.57 -2.15
CA VAL A 171 9.03 20.22 -1.64
C VAL A 171 9.31 20.10 -0.13
N SER A 172 10.37 20.72 0.36
CA SER A 172 10.75 20.72 1.78
C SER A 172 10.06 21.84 2.58
N LYS A 173 9.33 22.74 1.92
CA LYS A 173 8.65 23.84 2.60
C LYS A 173 7.45 23.33 3.40
N ARG A 174 7.44 23.67 4.70
CA ARG A 174 6.38 23.30 5.65
C ARG A 174 5.84 24.55 6.32
N THR A 175 4.63 24.42 6.86
CA THR A 175 4.00 25.47 7.64
C THR A 175 3.40 24.86 8.91
N ALA A 176 3.58 25.55 10.04
CA ALA A 176 2.95 25.21 11.31
C ALA A 176 2.21 26.43 11.87
N PHE A 177 1.13 26.16 12.58
CA PHE A 177 0.39 27.15 13.33
C PHE A 177 0.78 27.03 14.80
N ILE A 178 1.32 28.09 15.38
CA ILE A 178 1.96 28.09 16.68
C ILE A 178 1.26 29.07 17.61
N ARG A 179 0.89 28.60 18.80
CA ARG A 179 0.41 29.46 19.89
C ARG A 179 1.26 29.24 21.13
N ASN A 180 1.76 30.31 21.67
CA ASN A 180 2.42 30.32 22.95
C ASN A 180 1.36 30.41 24.06
N ASN A 181 1.18 29.34 24.83
CA ASN A 181 0.22 29.27 25.93
C ASN A 181 0.77 29.85 27.26
N GLY A 182 2.01 30.37 27.23
CA GLY A 182 2.70 30.83 28.43
C GLY A 182 3.42 29.69 29.15
N VAL A 183 3.45 29.76 30.47
CA VAL A 183 4.12 28.78 31.32
C VAL A 183 3.07 27.97 32.09
N ALA A 184 3.14 26.67 31.93
CA ALA A 184 2.32 25.72 32.69
C ALA A 184 3.23 24.84 33.57
N ASN A 185 2.98 24.77 34.85
CA ASN A 185 3.78 24.00 35.83
C ASN A 185 5.30 24.34 35.81
N GLY A 186 5.64 25.57 35.50
CA GLY A 186 7.03 26.02 35.42
C GLY A 186 7.75 25.73 34.10
N VAL A 187 7.05 25.16 33.13
CA VAL A 187 7.58 24.82 31.81
C VAL A 187 6.84 25.59 30.70
N PRO A 188 7.54 26.12 29.68
CA PRO A 188 6.90 26.73 28.52
C PRO A 188 5.91 25.77 27.87
N SER A 189 4.69 26.26 27.58
CA SER A 189 3.65 25.48 26.93
C SER A 189 3.35 26.07 25.57
N MET A 190 3.42 25.22 24.51
CA MET A 190 3.16 25.62 23.16
C MET A 190 2.11 24.69 22.53
N THR A 191 1.21 25.26 21.74
CA THR A 191 0.36 24.52 20.82
C THR A 191 0.94 24.68 19.41
N ILE A 192 1.39 23.59 18.80
CA ILE A 192 2.01 23.61 17.46
C ILE A 192 1.30 22.63 16.57
N ILE A 193 0.55 23.13 15.59
CA ILE A 193 -0.33 22.37 14.71
C ILE A 193 0.26 22.35 13.30
N SER A 194 0.33 21.18 12.68
CA SER A 194 0.72 21.05 11.28
C SER A 194 -0.36 21.61 10.36
N ASN A 195 0.03 22.28 9.29
CA ASN A 195 -0.94 22.76 8.29
C ASN A 195 -1.40 21.67 7.32
N ARG A 196 -1.03 20.41 7.54
CA ARG A 196 -1.44 19.29 6.68
C ARG A 196 -2.81 18.77 7.11
N CYS A 197 -3.77 18.84 6.16
CA CYS A 197 -5.11 18.30 6.37
C CYS A 197 -5.06 16.80 6.63
N ALA A 198 -5.76 16.35 7.67
CA ALA A 198 -5.83 14.94 8.05
C ALA A 198 -6.63 14.07 7.06
N HIS A 199 -7.21 14.66 5.98
CA HIS A 199 -7.85 13.93 4.90
C HIS A 199 -6.81 13.43 3.89
N MET A 200 -6.20 14.32 3.11
CA MET A 200 -5.23 13.95 2.05
C MET A 200 -3.96 14.84 2.07
N GLY A 201 -3.62 15.42 3.20
CA GLY A 201 -2.40 16.20 3.36
C GLY A 201 -2.38 17.56 2.64
N CYS A 202 -3.50 18.05 2.11
CA CYS A 202 -3.59 19.38 1.53
C CYS A 202 -3.25 20.47 2.56
N PRO A 203 -2.63 21.59 2.18
CA PRO A 203 -2.34 22.67 3.11
C PRO A 203 -3.64 23.32 3.60
N THR A 204 -3.83 23.36 4.91
CA THR A 204 -4.91 24.12 5.55
C THR A 204 -4.55 25.58 5.69
N GLN A 205 -5.55 26.44 5.79
CA GLN A 205 -5.42 27.88 5.96
C GLN A 205 -6.05 28.32 7.29
N PRO A 206 -5.42 29.25 7.99
CA PRO A 206 -6.01 29.82 9.22
C PRO A 206 -7.15 30.76 8.87
N GLY A 207 -8.24 30.66 9.60
CA GLY A 207 -9.40 31.54 9.49
C GLY A 207 -9.19 32.85 10.24
N GLY A 208 -8.24 33.66 9.79
CA GLY A 208 -7.91 34.95 10.41
C GLY A 208 -7.12 35.86 9.50
N LEU A 209 -6.80 37.07 9.97
CA LEU A 209 -6.01 38.02 9.20
C LEU A 209 -4.51 37.79 9.43
N LEU A 210 -3.80 37.36 8.39
CA LEU A 210 -2.34 37.25 8.41
C LEU A 210 -1.70 38.64 8.34
N GLN A 211 -0.88 38.97 9.31
CA GLN A 211 -0.10 40.20 9.32
C GLN A 211 1.09 40.10 8.35
N LYS A 212 1.82 41.22 8.24
CA LYS A 212 3.04 41.29 7.40
C LYS A 212 4.04 40.21 7.85
N PRO A 213 4.73 39.59 6.89
CA PRO A 213 5.76 38.60 7.20
C PRO A 213 6.94 39.24 7.94
N ASN A 214 7.44 38.53 8.94
CA ASN A 214 8.71 38.78 9.59
C ASN A 214 9.64 37.60 9.27
N GLU A 215 10.80 37.86 8.68
CA GLU A 215 11.78 36.84 8.33
C GLU A 215 12.83 36.77 9.43
N VAL A 216 13.04 35.58 9.95
CA VAL A 216 14.03 35.27 10.97
C VAL A 216 15.08 34.32 10.38
N GLN A 217 16.35 34.67 10.51
CA GLN A 217 17.45 33.78 10.16
C GLN A 217 17.74 32.88 11.34
N THR A 218 17.75 31.57 11.12
CA THR A 218 18.01 30.55 12.15
C THR A 218 19.08 29.57 11.64
N ASP A 219 19.54 28.69 12.50
CA ASP A 219 20.48 27.62 12.11
C ASP A 219 19.88 26.65 11.07
N SER A 220 18.55 26.53 11.05
CA SER A 220 17.82 25.72 10.06
C SER A 220 17.43 26.49 8.79
N GLY A 221 17.90 27.74 8.63
CA GLY A 221 17.62 28.57 7.46
C GLY A 221 16.64 29.71 7.75
N THR A 222 16.05 30.26 6.69
CA THR A 222 15.10 31.38 6.81
C THR A 222 13.72 30.88 7.19
N VAL A 223 13.21 31.35 8.31
CA VAL A 223 11.86 31.13 8.80
C VAL A 223 11.01 32.39 8.62
N THR A 224 9.85 32.22 7.97
CA THR A 224 8.88 33.33 7.81
C THR A 224 7.78 33.21 8.83
N LEU A 225 7.66 34.20 9.70
CA LEU A 225 6.66 34.26 10.75
C LEU A 225 5.58 35.30 10.40
N ARG A 226 4.31 34.96 10.63
CA ARG A 226 3.17 35.87 10.46
C ARG A 226 2.21 35.71 11.62
N VAL A 227 1.95 36.76 12.35
CA VAL A 227 0.90 36.75 13.36
C VAL A 227 -0.47 36.64 12.67
N THR A 228 -1.33 35.78 13.18
CA THR A 228 -2.69 35.55 12.70
C THR A 228 -3.68 36.15 13.70
N GLN A 229 -4.28 37.26 13.36
CA GLN A 229 -5.27 37.91 14.22
C GLN A 229 -6.66 37.33 14.03
N GLY A 230 -7.38 37.14 15.13
CA GLY A 230 -8.78 36.72 15.11
C GLY A 230 -8.95 35.31 14.53
N LEU A 231 -8.07 34.36 14.92
CA LEU A 231 -8.17 32.98 14.43
C LEU A 231 -9.56 32.40 14.75
N SER A 232 -10.22 31.88 13.74
CA SER A 232 -11.53 31.21 13.83
C SER A 232 -11.47 29.77 13.35
N GLY A 233 -10.38 29.07 13.62
CA GLY A 233 -10.13 27.70 13.20
C GLY A 233 -9.30 27.63 11.91
N PHE A 234 -9.27 26.42 11.32
CA PHE A 234 -8.50 26.14 10.10
C PHE A 234 -9.40 25.49 9.06
N THR A 235 -9.19 25.81 7.80
CA THR A 235 -9.97 25.27 6.69
C THR A 235 -9.08 24.69 5.62
N CYS A 236 -9.49 23.58 5.01
CA CYS A 236 -8.82 22.96 3.89
C CYS A 236 -9.61 23.27 2.61
N PRO A 237 -9.04 23.99 1.64
CA PRO A 237 -9.76 24.39 0.42
C PRO A 237 -9.99 23.24 -0.56
N CYS A 238 -9.28 22.11 -0.40
CA CYS A 238 -9.38 21.00 -1.35
C CYS A 238 -10.76 20.32 -1.31
N HIS A 239 -11.22 19.92 -0.11
CA HIS A 239 -12.49 19.16 0.05
C HIS A 239 -13.34 19.69 1.20
N GLY A 240 -13.13 20.92 1.65
CA GLY A 240 -13.93 21.54 2.69
C GLY A 240 -13.72 21.00 4.10
N GLY A 241 -12.58 20.38 4.38
CA GLY A 241 -12.21 20.01 5.76
C GLY A 241 -12.13 21.26 6.64
N ALA A 242 -12.77 21.24 7.80
CA ALA A 242 -12.74 22.34 8.76
C ALA A 242 -12.36 21.85 10.14
N TYR A 243 -11.65 22.71 10.88
CA TYR A 243 -11.09 22.41 12.20
C TYR A 243 -11.25 23.63 13.13
N ASP A 244 -11.40 23.35 14.42
CA ASP A 244 -11.38 24.39 15.46
C ASP A 244 -9.97 24.94 15.72
N ASN A 245 -9.85 25.85 16.71
CA ASN A 245 -8.57 26.45 17.08
C ASN A 245 -7.58 25.45 17.72
N GLU A 246 -8.04 24.32 18.19
CA GLU A 246 -7.19 23.24 18.72
C GLU A 246 -6.85 22.20 17.66
N GLY A 247 -7.37 22.36 16.42
CA GLY A 247 -7.16 21.44 15.31
C GLY A 247 -8.14 20.27 15.27
N ASN A 248 -9.17 20.22 16.15
CA ASN A 248 -10.19 19.18 16.05
C ASN A 248 -11.05 19.37 14.82
N ARG A 249 -11.40 18.27 14.17
CA ARG A 249 -12.33 18.29 13.06
C ARG A 249 -13.70 18.83 13.46
N THR A 250 -14.21 19.80 12.73
CA THR A 250 -15.56 20.35 12.88
C THR A 250 -16.46 19.99 11.71
N ALA A 251 -15.91 19.89 10.49
CA ALA A 251 -16.68 19.55 9.30
C ALA A 251 -15.79 18.94 8.19
N GLY A 252 -16.44 18.38 7.16
CA GLY A 252 -15.80 17.85 5.97
C GLY A 252 -15.31 16.40 6.13
N PRO A 253 -14.54 15.88 5.16
CA PRO A 253 -14.15 14.47 5.08
C PRO A 253 -13.08 14.03 6.08
N PRO A 254 -12.21 14.88 6.70
CA PRO A 254 -11.22 14.41 7.65
C PRO A 254 -11.87 13.59 8.77
N VAL A 255 -11.15 12.59 9.28
CA VAL A 255 -11.67 11.68 10.32
C VAL A 255 -11.06 11.92 11.69
N ARG A 256 -10.01 12.74 11.78
CA ARG A 256 -9.24 13.04 12.97
C ARG A 256 -8.84 14.51 13.04
N ALA A 257 -8.24 14.90 14.15
CA ALA A 257 -7.65 16.22 14.29
C ALA A 257 -6.41 16.40 13.41
N LEU A 258 -5.98 17.66 13.25
CA LEU A 258 -4.69 17.99 12.63
C LEU A 258 -3.54 17.45 13.48
N ASP A 259 -2.47 17.02 12.82
CA ASP A 259 -1.24 16.57 13.45
C ASP A 259 -0.58 17.72 14.22
N ARG A 260 0.14 17.38 15.28
CA ARG A 260 0.92 18.33 16.07
C ARG A 260 2.41 17.99 16.00
N TYR A 261 3.24 18.97 16.39
CA TYR A 261 4.68 18.80 16.52
C TYR A 261 5.07 18.74 18.00
N GLU A 262 6.02 17.88 18.31
CA GLU A 262 6.82 18.00 19.52
C GLU A 262 7.68 19.26 19.43
N PHE A 263 8.07 19.81 20.57
CA PHE A 263 8.96 20.95 20.61
C PHE A 263 9.89 20.90 21.81
N LEU A 264 10.96 21.61 21.68
CA LEU A 264 11.87 21.89 22.80
C LEU A 264 12.34 23.36 22.75
N ILE A 265 12.79 23.86 23.87
CA ILE A 265 13.41 25.18 23.94
C ILE A 265 14.91 24.95 24.09
N ARG A 266 15.68 25.42 23.13
CA ARG A 266 17.14 25.32 23.13
C ARG A 266 17.73 26.73 23.01
N GLU A 267 18.54 27.15 24.00
CA GLU A 267 19.21 28.46 24.02
C GLU A 267 18.24 29.65 23.82
N GLY A 268 16.99 29.50 24.27
CA GLY A 268 15.96 30.53 24.14
C GLY A 268 15.22 30.53 22.81
N ASN A 269 15.54 29.61 21.89
CA ASN A 269 14.85 29.40 20.64
C ASN A 269 13.81 28.29 20.75
N LEU A 270 12.72 28.44 19.99
CA LEU A 270 11.73 27.40 19.78
C LEU A 270 12.21 26.44 18.67
N VAL A 271 12.42 25.17 19.02
CA VAL A 271 12.85 24.14 18.09
C VAL A 271 11.73 23.12 17.91
N LEU A 272 11.32 22.89 16.66
CA LEU A 272 10.37 21.85 16.30
C LEU A 272 11.04 20.49 16.32
N GLY A 273 10.35 19.53 16.92
CA GLY A 273 10.70 18.14 16.88
C GLY A 273 9.83 17.33 15.93
N LYS A 274 9.66 16.05 16.27
CA LYS A 274 8.89 15.09 15.49
C LYS A 274 7.40 15.45 15.43
N PRO A 275 6.75 15.34 14.26
CA PRO A 275 5.30 15.42 14.21
C PRO A 275 4.66 14.17 14.80
N TYR A 276 3.45 14.29 15.34
CA TYR A 276 2.68 13.15 15.84
C TYR A 276 1.19 13.27 15.50
N SER A 277 0.55 12.13 15.35
CA SER A 277 -0.86 12.04 14.96
C SER A 277 -1.79 12.28 16.15
N VAL A 278 -2.81 13.11 15.93
CA VAL A 278 -3.80 13.49 16.94
C VAL A 278 -5.19 13.01 16.52
N GLY A 279 -5.84 12.25 17.39
CA GLY A 279 -7.23 11.83 17.22
C GLY A 279 -8.19 12.93 17.64
N LYS A 280 -8.01 13.44 18.85
CA LYS A 280 -8.85 14.49 19.45
C LYS A 280 -8.07 15.26 20.50
N VAL A 281 -8.42 16.53 20.65
CA VAL A 281 -7.95 17.41 21.72
C VAL A 281 -9.13 17.79 22.61
N ILE A 282 -8.99 17.60 23.90
CA ILE A 282 -9.99 17.94 24.93
C ILE A 282 -9.46 19.09 25.75
N GLY A 283 -10.21 20.17 25.83
CA GLY A 283 -9.77 21.43 26.49
C GLY A 283 -8.97 22.31 25.53
N GLU A 284 -8.35 23.35 26.04
CA GLU A 284 -7.65 24.36 25.24
C GLU A 284 -6.29 24.72 25.88
N GLY A 285 -5.35 25.08 25.02
CA GLY A 285 -4.06 25.64 25.40
C GLY A 285 -3.21 24.73 26.25
N ALA A 286 -2.71 25.25 27.35
CA ALA A 286 -1.80 24.53 28.26
C ALA A 286 -2.46 23.36 29.00
N GLU A 287 -3.78 23.40 29.17
CA GLU A 287 -4.56 22.36 29.85
C GLU A 287 -5.15 21.33 28.88
N ALA A 288 -4.89 21.47 27.59
CA ALA A 288 -5.39 20.57 26.57
C ALA A 288 -4.85 19.16 26.76
N LYS A 289 -5.77 18.18 26.83
CA LYS A 289 -5.43 16.74 26.79
C LYS A 289 -5.49 16.22 25.38
N ILE A 290 -4.40 15.65 24.91
CA ILE A 290 -4.26 15.15 23.55
C ILE A 290 -4.48 13.62 23.56
N GLU A 291 -5.45 13.17 22.78
CA GLU A 291 -5.64 11.77 22.45
C GLU A 291 -4.89 11.47 21.14
N SER A 292 -3.89 10.59 21.19
CA SER A 292 -3.15 10.18 19.99
C SER A 292 -4.01 9.36 19.04
N TYR A 293 -3.76 9.48 17.74
CA TYR A 293 -4.38 8.64 16.72
C TYR A 293 -3.41 7.52 16.33
N ARG A 294 -3.81 6.27 16.56
CA ARG A 294 -2.92 5.11 16.40
C ARG A 294 -3.05 4.39 15.05
N LEU A 295 -4.03 4.77 14.24
CA LEU A 295 -4.35 4.08 12.99
C LEU A 295 -3.63 4.67 11.76
N ALA A 296 -3.00 5.82 11.92
CA ALA A 296 -2.22 6.46 10.87
C ALA A 296 -1.06 7.25 11.47
N ASP A 297 0.05 7.29 10.75
CA ASP A 297 1.18 8.14 11.06
C ASP A 297 0.91 9.61 10.66
N PRO A 298 1.71 10.56 11.16
CA PRO A 298 1.59 11.95 10.78
C PRO A 298 1.67 12.14 9.26
N GLY A 299 0.74 12.95 8.74
CA GLY A 299 0.64 13.21 7.30
C GLY A 299 -0.04 12.12 6.48
N GLN A 300 -0.34 10.97 7.07
CA GLN A 300 -1.17 9.95 6.44
C GLN A 300 -2.65 10.33 6.56
N HIS A 301 -3.40 9.97 5.53
CA HIS A 301 -4.86 10.11 5.55
C HIS A 301 -5.51 8.78 5.89
N VAL A 302 -6.66 8.87 6.57
CA VAL A 302 -7.55 7.73 6.80
C VAL A 302 -8.96 8.21 6.48
N ASP A 303 -9.58 7.63 5.47
CA ASP A 303 -10.94 7.95 5.07
C ASP A 303 -11.67 6.70 4.54
N GLY A 304 -13.00 6.78 4.53
CA GLY A 304 -13.82 5.72 3.97
C GLY A 304 -13.81 4.40 4.74
N PRO A 305 -13.60 3.27 4.03
CA PRO A 305 -13.77 1.95 4.63
C PRO A 305 -12.75 1.61 5.72
N GLU A 306 -11.61 2.27 5.79
CA GLU A 306 -10.62 2.04 6.84
C GLU A 306 -11.19 2.23 8.25
N GLN A 307 -12.12 3.16 8.42
CA GLN A 307 -12.78 3.36 9.71
C GLN A 307 -13.60 2.15 10.16
N VAL A 308 -14.14 1.39 9.20
CA VAL A 308 -14.98 0.22 9.45
C VAL A 308 -14.13 -1.03 9.65
N PHE A 309 -13.00 -1.13 8.95
CA PHE A 309 -12.16 -2.33 8.93
C PHE A 309 -11.05 -2.31 9.98
N TYR A 310 -10.72 -1.16 10.54
CA TYR A 310 -9.74 -1.14 11.62
C TYR A 310 -10.32 -1.76 12.91
N PRO A 311 -9.55 -2.60 13.60
CA PRO A 311 -10.02 -3.22 14.83
C PRO A 311 -10.34 -2.15 15.88
N PRO A 312 -11.40 -2.37 16.69
CA PRO A 312 -11.71 -1.49 17.82
C PRO A 312 -10.48 -1.29 18.74
N LYS A 313 -10.41 -0.14 19.40
CA LYS A 313 -9.26 0.27 20.25
C LYS A 313 -8.79 -0.78 21.29
N PHE A 314 -9.63 -1.74 21.65
CA PHE A 314 -9.31 -2.80 22.60
C PHE A 314 -8.44 -3.94 22.03
N TRP A 315 -8.19 -3.97 20.72
CA TRP A 315 -7.32 -4.95 20.07
C TRP A 315 -5.85 -4.48 19.94
N ILE A 316 -5.56 -3.24 20.27
CA ILE A 316 -4.21 -2.66 20.20
C ILE A 316 -3.73 -2.50 21.64
N PRO A 317 -2.72 -3.29 22.09
CA PRO A 317 -2.15 -3.19 23.43
C PRO A 317 -1.49 -1.85 23.69
#